data_631dc987753cd2c7021e30d2f5eb0bd9
#
_entry.id   631dc987753cd2c7021e30d2f5eb0bd9
#
_cell.length_a   1.000
_cell.length_b   1.000
_cell.length_c   1.000
_cell.angle_alpha   90.00
_cell.angle_beta   90.00
_cell.angle_gamma   90.00
#
_symmetry.space_group_name_H-M   'P 1'
#
loop_
_entity.id
_entity.type
_entity.pdbx_description
1 polymer ?
#
loop_
_entity_poly.entity_id
_entity_poly.type
_entity_poly.pdbx_seq_one_letter_code
_entity_poly.pdbx_strand_id
1 'polypeptide(L)'
;MHVLYSSAGAYICVLETHVMANHTTTSHLLASFHGSTVPAEHSLKHTHTRTFAKTSSAAMVTFTARRSEPELVRPARPTPVETKALSDLDDQWSLRFYESIVGFFRSPPGESVKPGKVAKGIKAAVAAALVYYYPMAGRLRKLSDENKLVVDCTGEGVMFVEATVDVRLEDLGQPLVPPYPCVEEFLGDAGDTRDVVAKPLLFLQVTQLKCGGFVIGLHMCHCIADGFGILQFIKSISDFACGELIPTTLPVWKRDTFTARMPPSITHVYPAYKTFIQGLDCTGDDVMLSTPPQSMEVQYLFFGPKEISILRSHLPEHLSKSTTTFELLMAVMWRCRTLALGYGSSQKVCIMFTLNTRGRSINGESLVPRGYYGNAHFSPMVEITVNELVTKPLEQVLELIHKVKLGTTKDCMKSMVDLMALWRERSPFGMDRTYEVSDTKWVGGNALKFGKAELVAAGTPHAGDFTSKLISYHTKCKNKDGEDSTVVSILLPKLAMVKFTKEMAIWLKK
;
A
#
# COMPACT_ATOMS: atom_id res chain seq x y z
N MET A 1 24.24 32.31 -5.37
CA MET A 1 23.52 31.14 -4.83
C MET A 1 22.04 31.35 -5.17
N HIS A 2 21.66 30.93 -6.38
CA HIS A 2 20.28 30.98 -6.86
C HIS A 2 19.77 29.56 -6.97
N VAL A 3 18.74 29.26 -6.23
CA VAL A 3 18.02 27.98 -6.28
C VAL A 3 16.94 28.12 -7.34
N LEU A 4 17.06 27.39 -8.44
CA LEU A 4 16.03 27.25 -9.44
C LEU A 4 15.17 26.03 -9.07
N TYR A 5 13.91 26.24 -8.81
CA TYR A 5 12.91 25.18 -8.64
C TYR A 5 12.53 24.61 -10.01
N SER A 6 12.73 23.33 -10.20
CA SER A 6 12.18 22.56 -11.30
C SER A 6 11.04 21.69 -10.76
N SER A 7 9.94 21.64 -11.48
CA SER A 7 8.67 20.99 -11.15
C SER A 7 8.66 19.45 -11.25
N ALA A 8 9.78 18.81 -10.96
CA ALA A 8 9.88 17.35 -10.82
C ALA A 8 10.75 17.10 -9.60
N GLY A 9 10.11 16.69 -8.49
CA GLY A 9 10.75 16.50 -7.20
C GLY A 9 11.75 15.34 -7.15
N ALA A 10 12.94 15.55 -7.73
CA ALA A 10 14.08 14.67 -7.52
C ALA A 10 15.27 15.53 -7.10
N TYR A 11 15.76 15.32 -5.88
CA TYR A 11 17.02 15.91 -5.43
C TYR A 11 18.18 15.22 -6.12
N ILE A 12 18.84 15.91 -7.06
CA ILE A 12 20.13 15.51 -7.59
C ILE A 12 21.20 16.39 -6.93
N CYS A 13 22.05 15.77 -6.10
CA CYS A 13 23.31 16.39 -5.68
C CYS A 13 24.33 16.16 -6.78
N VAL A 14 24.66 17.21 -7.53
CA VAL A 14 25.76 17.19 -8.52
C VAL A 14 27.01 17.71 -7.81
N LEU A 15 27.98 16.83 -7.63
CA LEU A 15 29.36 17.20 -7.36
C LEU A 15 30.08 17.35 -8.71
N GLU A 16 30.36 18.58 -9.09
CA GLU A 16 31.24 18.88 -10.21
C GLU A 16 32.69 18.58 -9.81
N THR A 17 33.30 17.62 -10.47
CA THR A 17 34.77 17.55 -10.56
C THR A 17 35.17 17.77 -11.99
N HIS A 18 35.88 18.89 -12.23
CA HIS A 18 36.57 19.18 -13.47
C HIS A 18 37.68 18.16 -13.69
N VAL A 19 37.67 17.48 -14.85
CA VAL A 19 38.89 16.92 -15.46
C VAL A 19 38.89 17.22 -16.94
N MET A 20 40.00 17.78 -17.36
CA MET A 20 40.35 18.26 -18.70
C MET A 20 40.42 17.17 -19.75
N ALA A 21 40.07 17.54 -20.96
CA ALA A 21 40.19 16.74 -22.17
C ALA A 21 41.65 16.52 -22.58
N ASN A 22 41.94 15.35 -23.14
CA ASN A 22 42.96 15.24 -24.17
C ASN A 22 42.56 14.18 -25.20
N HIS A 23 42.59 14.59 -26.46
CA HIS A 23 42.43 13.81 -27.67
C HIS A 23 43.58 12.82 -27.86
N THR A 24 43.27 11.61 -28.35
CA THR A 24 44.04 11.07 -29.52
C THR A 24 43.29 9.89 -30.16
N THR A 25 43.26 9.94 -31.46
CA THR A 25 42.81 8.99 -32.48
C THR A 25 43.65 7.71 -32.53
N THR A 26 43.09 6.54 -32.89
CA THR A 26 43.44 5.71 -34.06
C THR A 26 42.75 4.33 -34.01
N SER A 27 41.96 4.04 -35.02
CA SER A 27 42.04 3.02 -36.12
C SER A 27 42.02 1.51 -35.77
N HIS A 28 41.00 0.87 -36.37
CA HIS A 28 40.93 -0.45 -37.08
C HIS A 28 41.74 -1.65 -36.59
N LEU A 29 41.03 -2.76 -36.35
CA LEU A 29 41.39 -4.05 -37.00
C LEU A 29 40.18 -5.05 -36.93
N LEU A 30 39.73 -5.43 -38.13
CA LEU A 30 38.86 -6.58 -38.42
C LEU A 30 39.71 -7.85 -38.37
N ALA A 31 39.20 -8.90 -37.75
CA ALA A 31 39.60 -10.26 -38.02
C ALA A 31 38.42 -11.22 -37.98
N SER A 32 38.11 -11.71 -39.15
CA SER A 32 37.20 -12.83 -39.43
C SER A 32 37.89 -14.15 -39.08
N PHE A 33 37.16 -15.11 -38.48
CA PHE A 33 37.48 -16.53 -38.59
C PHE A 33 36.25 -17.38 -38.86
N HIS A 34 36.38 -18.22 -39.88
CA HIS A 34 35.43 -19.20 -40.40
C HIS A 34 35.36 -20.46 -39.55
N GLY A 35 34.15 -20.96 -39.41
CA GLY A 35 33.66 -22.32 -39.68
C GLY A 35 34.26 -23.54 -39.00
N SER A 36 33.38 -24.31 -38.34
CA SER A 36 33.21 -25.74 -38.65
C SER A 36 31.98 -26.29 -37.92
N THR A 37 31.18 -26.97 -38.68
CA THR A 37 30.00 -27.77 -38.32
C THR A 37 30.39 -29.15 -37.81
N VAL A 38 29.73 -29.66 -36.75
CA VAL A 38 29.42 -31.09 -36.57
C VAL A 38 28.16 -31.23 -35.69
N PRO A 39 27.21 -32.11 -36.00
CA PRO A 39 25.95 -32.26 -35.30
C PRO A 39 25.98 -33.32 -34.20
N ALA A 40 25.25 -33.12 -33.15
CA ALA A 40 24.84 -34.18 -32.24
C ALA A 40 23.42 -33.94 -31.75
N GLU A 41 22.51 -34.71 -32.27
CA GLU A 41 21.17 -34.91 -31.71
C GLU A 41 21.28 -35.46 -30.29
N HIS A 42 20.71 -34.76 -29.32
CA HIS A 42 20.22 -35.36 -28.08
C HIS A 42 18.82 -34.81 -27.76
N SER A 43 17.87 -35.70 -27.96
CA SER A 43 16.50 -35.60 -27.52
C SER A 43 16.42 -35.23 -26.05
N LEU A 44 16.15 -33.98 -25.74
CA LEU A 44 15.79 -33.51 -24.41
C LEU A 44 14.28 -33.49 -24.31
N LYS A 45 13.78 -34.47 -23.50
CA LYS A 45 12.38 -34.54 -23.07
C LYS A 45 11.95 -33.19 -22.53
N HIS A 46 10.93 -32.60 -23.15
CA HIS A 46 10.25 -31.40 -22.68
C HIS A 46 9.63 -31.67 -21.29
N THR A 47 10.33 -31.33 -20.26
CA THR A 47 9.75 -31.09 -18.94
C THR A 47 8.98 -29.79 -19.03
N HIS A 48 7.66 -29.89 -18.94
CA HIS A 48 6.77 -28.73 -18.84
C HIS A 48 7.11 -27.93 -17.59
N THR A 49 7.96 -26.94 -17.73
CA THR A 49 8.11 -25.86 -16.79
C THR A 49 6.82 -25.05 -16.84
N ARG A 50 5.90 -25.28 -15.90
CA ARG A 50 4.71 -24.42 -15.73
C ARG A 50 5.20 -23.05 -15.36
N THR A 51 5.28 -22.20 -16.34
CA THR A 51 5.48 -20.74 -16.22
C THR A 51 4.42 -20.21 -15.26
N PHE A 52 4.83 -19.43 -14.23
CA PHE A 52 3.92 -18.52 -13.55
C PHE A 52 3.09 -17.84 -14.62
N ALA A 53 1.77 -17.86 -14.47
CA ALA A 53 0.88 -17.37 -15.50
C ALA A 53 1.28 -15.92 -15.84
N LYS A 54 2.03 -15.76 -16.95
CA LYS A 54 1.94 -14.53 -17.71
C LYS A 54 0.45 -14.39 -17.98
N THR A 55 -0.17 -13.35 -17.43
CA THR A 55 -1.51 -12.96 -17.85
C THR A 55 -1.51 -13.06 -19.36
N SER A 56 -2.36 -13.94 -19.89
CA SER A 56 -2.53 -14.08 -21.33
C SER A 56 -2.65 -12.68 -21.89
N SER A 57 -1.96 -12.38 -22.98
CA SER A 57 -2.11 -11.17 -23.78
C SER A 57 -3.52 -11.10 -24.36
N ALA A 58 -4.54 -10.96 -23.52
CA ALA A 58 -5.76 -10.31 -23.91
C ALA A 58 -5.37 -8.86 -24.19
N ALA A 59 -5.74 -8.33 -25.35
CA ALA A 59 -5.51 -6.94 -25.70
C ALA A 59 -5.95 -6.09 -24.48
N MET A 60 -5.01 -5.37 -23.86
CA MET A 60 -5.34 -4.55 -22.69
C MET A 60 -6.34 -3.51 -23.15
N VAL A 61 -7.53 -3.53 -22.56
CA VAL A 61 -8.58 -2.55 -22.82
C VAL A 61 -8.02 -1.18 -22.43
N THR A 62 -8.00 -0.25 -23.38
CA THR A 62 -7.65 1.15 -23.14
C THR A 62 -8.89 2.01 -23.29
N PHE A 63 -9.09 2.93 -22.36
CA PHE A 63 -10.21 3.87 -22.36
C PHE A 63 -9.82 5.15 -21.62
N THR A 64 -10.62 6.20 -21.85
CA THR A 64 -10.49 7.47 -21.13
C THR A 64 -11.84 7.81 -20.50
N ALA A 65 -11.82 8.25 -19.25
CA ALA A 65 -13.00 8.69 -18.54
C ALA A 65 -13.42 10.11 -18.96
N ARG A 66 -14.70 10.28 -19.24
CA ARG A 66 -15.31 11.61 -19.35
C ARG A 66 -15.73 12.05 -17.96
N ARG A 67 -15.01 13.03 -17.40
CA ARG A 67 -15.21 13.56 -16.06
C ARG A 67 -16.05 14.85 -16.09
N SER A 68 -16.92 15.01 -15.09
CA SER A 68 -17.52 16.32 -14.79
C SER A 68 -16.50 17.28 -14.19
N GLU A 69 -16.84 18.56 -14.12
CA GLU A 69 -16.09 19.49 -13.27
C GLU A 69 -16.11 19.01 -11.81
N PRO A 70 -14.98 19.07 -11.12
CA PRO A 70 -14.90 18.74 -9.70
C PRO A 70 -15.76 19.67 -8.83
N GLU A 71 -16.46 19.13 -7.84
CA GLU A 71 -17.27 19.93 -6.92
C GLU A 71 -17.00 19.56 -5.46
N LEU A 72 -17.21 20.51 -4.54
CA LEU A 72 -17.12 20.26 -3.12
C LEU A 72 -18.46 19.76 -2.56
N VAL A 73 -18.44 18.54 -2.00
CA VAL A 73 -19.56 17.98 -1.26
C VAL A 73 -19.41 18.31 0.23
N ARG A 74 -20.31 19.16 0.71
CA ARG A 74 -20.35 19.59 2.11
C ARG A 74 -21.21 18.65 2.97
N PRO A 75 -21.05 18.65 4.31
CA PRO A 75 -21.95 17.95 5.20
C PRO A 75 -23.41 18.33 4.93
N ALA A 76 -24.34 17.35 4.97
CA ALA A 76 -25.76 17.57 4.69
C ALA A 76 -26.47 18.47 5.73
N ARG A 77 -25.85 18.73 6.87
CA ARG A 77 -26.32 19.62 7.96
C ARG A 77 -25.14 20.38 8.54
N PRO A 78 -25.37 21.52 9.22
CA PRO A 78 -24.31 22.22 9.95
C PRO A 78 -23.61 21.30 10.93
N THR A 79 -22.28 21.43 10.98
CA THR A 79 -21.37 20.64 11.84
C THR A 79 -20.57 21.57 12.75
N PRO A 80 -20.00 21.06 13.85
CA PRO A 80 -19.14 21.86 14.72
C PRO A 80 -18.00 22.51 13.96
N VAL A 81 -17.75 23.79 14.26
CA VAL A 81 -16.60 24.55 13.76
C VAL A 81 -15.59 24.63 14.91
N GLU A 82 -14.53 23.85 14.80
CA GLU A 82 -13.49 23.75 15.83
C GLU A 82 -12.17 23.29 15.22
N THR A 83 -11.07 23.47 15.94
CA THR A 83 -9.77 22.89 15.58
C THR A 83 -9.53 21.63 16.40
N LYS A 84 -9.20 20.52 15.73
CA LYS A 84 -8.92 19.24 16.35
C LYS A 84 -7.45 18.84 16.17
N ALA A 85 -6.81 18.44 17.27
CA ALA A 85 -5.47 17.88 17.22
C ALA A 85 -5.48 16.48 16.57
N LEU A 86 -4.48 16.19 15.78
CA LEU A 86 -4.13 14.82 15.37
C LEU A 86 -3.38 14.12 16.51
N SER A 87 -3.40 12.80 16.54
CA SER A 87 -2.46 12.02 17.36
C SER A 87 -1.05 12.10 16.78
N ASP A 88 -0.04 11.78 17.59
CA ASP A 88 1.34 11.70 17.08
C ASP A 88 1.55 10.49 16.16
N LEU A 89 0.68 9.49 16.25
CA LEU A 89 0.65 8.38 15.30
C LEU A 89 0.03 8.78 13.94
N ASP A 90 -0.93 9.71 13.92
CA ASP A 90 -1.51 10.26 12.69
C ASP A 90 -0.54 11.21 11.97
N ASP A 91 0.20 12.01 12.76
CA ASP A 91 0.97 13.17 12.27
C ASP A 91 2.43 12.83 11.96
N GLN A 92 2.77 11.56 11.78
CA GLN A 92 4.10 11.16 11.36
C GLN A 92 4.33 11.50 9.89
N TRP A 93 5.56 11.90 9.55
CA TRP A 93 5.93 12.32 8.19
C TRP A 93 5.57 11.29 7.11
N SER A 94 5.75 10.00 7.41
CA SER A 94 5.46 8.88 6.49
C SER A 94 3.99 8.79 6.09
N LEU A 95 3.06 9.31 6.90
CA LEU A 95 1.62 9.31 6.63
C LEU A 95 1.11 10.64 6.02
N ARG A 96 1.97 11.63 5.82
CA ARG A 96 1.59 12.89 5.15
C ARG A 96 1.50 12.69 3.64
N PHE A 97 0.51 11.92 3.21
CA PHE A 97 0.21 11.66 1.79
C PHE A 97 -1.24 11.22 1.62
N TYR A 98 -1.69 11.15 0.35
CA TYR A 98 -3.00 10.59 0.00
C TYR A 98 -2.86 9.14 -0.42
N GLU A 99 -3.47 8.23 0.35
CA GLU A 99 -3.61 6.81 -0.01
C GLU A 99 -4.74 6.64 -1.02
N SER A 100 -4.51 5.80 -2.03
CA SER A 100 -5.45 5.57 -3.12
C SER A 100 -6.10 4.20 -3.02
N ILE A 101 -7.42 4.14 -3.23
CA ILE A 101 -8.18 2.90 -3.24
C ILE A 101 -9.19 2.93 -4.39
N VAL A 102 -9.39 1.79 -5.03
CA VAL A 102 -10.46 1.59 -6.02
C VAL A 102 -11.36 0.43 -5.59
N GLY A 103 -12.67 0.58 -5.82
CA GLY A 103 -13.67 -0.45 -5.59
C GLY A 103 -14.61 -0.57 -6.78
N PHE A 104 -14.80 -1.78 -7.28
CA PHE A 104 -15.61 -2.11 -8.47
C PHE A 104 -16.92 -2.74 -8.04
N PHE A 105 -18.02 -2.18 -8.52
CA PHE A 105 -19.37 -2.59 -8.14
C PHE A 105 -20.18 -3.07 -9.32
N ARG A 106 -20.87 -4.21 -9.14
CA ARG A 106 -21.80 -4.78 -10.12
C ARG A 106 -23.23 -4.45 -9.73
N SER A 107 -23.96 -3.84 -10.65
CA SER A 107 -25.41 -3.66 -10.51
C SER A 107 -26.14 -4.97 -10.85
N PRO A 108 -27.34 -5.23 -10.27
CA PRO A 108 -28.17 -6.40 -10.62
C PRO A 108 -28.49 -6.45 -12.10
N PRO A 109 -28.59 -7.66 -12.70
CA PRO A 109 -29.04 -7.81 -14.09
C PRO A 109 -30.42 -7.21 -14.33
N GLY A 110 -30.58 -6.53 -15.46
CA GLY A 110 -31.90 -5.96 -15.89
C GLY A 110 -32.24 -4.61 -15.24
N GLU A 111 -31.47 -4.12 -14.32
CA GLU A 111 -31.68 -2.79 -13.74
C GLU A 111 -31.02 -1.73 -14.65
N SER A 112 -31.84 -1.07 -15.51
CA SER A 112 -31.36 0.09 -16.26
C SER A 112 -31.18 1.26 -15.34
N VAL A 113 -29.93 1.49 -14.90
CA VAL A 113 -29.59 2.64 -14.06
C VAL A 113 -29.46 3.87 -14.96
N LYS A 114 -30.35 4.86 -14.78
CA LYS A 114 -30.24 6.14 -15.49
C LYS A 114 -28.86 6.77 -15.22
N PRO A 115 -28.17 7.30 -16.26
CA PRO A 115 -26.91 8.00 -16.09
C PRO A 115 -27.00 9.04 -14.97
N GLY A 116 -25.96 9.14 -14.13
CA GLY A 116 -25.88 10.08 -13.01
C GLY A 116 -26.71 9.73 -11.77
N LYS A 117 -27.62 8.74 -11.83
CA LYS A 117 -28.44 8.37 -10.63
C LYS A 117 -27.55 7.78 -9.52
N VAL A 118 -26.60 6.94 -9.86
CA VAL A 118 -25.65 6.33 -8.88
C VAL A 118 -24.79 7.39 -8.24
N ALA A 119 -24.15 8.24 -9.03
CA ALA A 119 -23.28 9.29 -8.54
C ALA A 119 -24.04 10.28 -7.62
N LYS A 120 -25.25 10.68 -7.99
CA LYS A 120 -26.13 11.53 -7.15
C LYS A 120 -26.46 10.85 -5.82
N GLY A 121 -26.77 9.56 -5.81
CA GLY A 121 -27.06 8.79 -4.60
C GLY A 121 -25.83 8.69 -3.68
N ILE A 122 -24.67 8.38 -4.25
CA ILE A 122 -23.42 8.32 -3.50
C ILE A 122 -23.02 9.69 -2.98
N LYS A 123 -23.17 10.77 -3.77
CA LYS A 123 -22.91 12.14 -3.35
C LYS A 123 -23.77 12.54 -2.15
N ALA A 124 -25.05 12.23 -2.16
CA ALA A 124 -25.95 12.47 -1.03
C ALA A 124 -25.54 11.66 0.21
N ALA A 125 -25.14 10.41 0.02
CA ALA A 125 -24.64 9.55 1.10
C ALA A 125 -23.31 10.05 1.69
N VAL A 126 -22.39 10.58 0.86
CA VAL A 126 -21.17 11.27 1.33
C VAL A 126 -21.53 12.47 2.20
N ALA A 127 -22.43 13.33 1.74
CA ALA A 127 -22.88 14.51 2.49
C ALA A 127 -23.48 14.12 3.86
N ALA A 128 -24.26 13.03 3.91
CA ALA A 128 -24.82 12.50 5.15
C ALA A 128 -23.75 11.91 6.08
N ALA A 129 -22.78 11.14 5.55
CA ALA A 129 -21.68 10.59 6.31
C ALA A 129 -20.77 11.67 6.91
N LEU A 130 -20.53 12.75 6.17
CA LEU A 130 -19.73 13.89 6.63
C LEU A 130 -20.32 14.62 7.84
N VAL A 131 -21.61 14.48 8.12
CA VAL A 131 -22.21 15.00 9.37
C VAL A 131 -21.61 14.31 10.60
N TYR A 132 -21.34 13.02 10.51
CA TYR A 132 -20.76 12.22 11.59
C TYR A 132 -19.22 12.27 11.56
N TYR A 133 -18.63 12.30 10.38
CA TYR A 133 -17.19 12.40 10.15
C TYR A 133 -16.79 13.85 9.81
N TYR A 134 -17.37 14.85 10.47
CA TYR A 134 -17.18 16.25 10.12
C TYR A 134 -15.73 16.73 10.05
N PRO A 135 -14.75 16.18 10.80
CA PRO A 135 -13.36 16.55 10.60
C PRO A 135 -12.84 16.24 9.19
N MET A 136 -13.38 15.24 8.49
CA MET A 136 -13.01 14.94 7.10
C MET A 136 -13.46 16.01 6.11
N ALA A 137 -14.44 16.85 6.48
CA ALA A 137 -14.88 17.99 5.69
C ALA A 137 -14.05 19.26 5.95
N GLY A 138 -13.01 19.17 6.76
CA GLY A 138 -12.10 20.26 7.11
C GLY A 138 -10.85 20.32 6.23
N ARG A 139 -9.84 21.00 6.77
CA ARG A 139 -8.52 21.16 6.14
C ARG A 139 -7.43 20.95 7.17
N LEU A 140 -6.31 20.37 6.74
CA LEU A 140 -5.12 20.33 7.58
C LEU A 140 -4.44 21.68 7.58
N ARG A 141 -4.02 22.10 8.75
CA ARG A 141 -3.18 23.27 8.97
C ARG A 141 -1.98 22.90 9.84
N LYS A 142 -0.83 23.46 9.50
CA LYS A 142 0.40 23.31 10.26
C LYS A 142 0.46 24.35 11.36
N LEU A 143 0.74 23.93 12.60
CA LEU A 143 1.05 24.86 13.70
C LEU A 143 2.47 25.40 13.53
N SER A 144 2.64 26.72 13.68
CA SER A 144 3.90 27.43 13.44
C SER A 144 5.01 26.96 14.37
N ASP A 145 4.72 26.67 15.61
CA ASP A 145 5.72 26.49 16.66
C ASP A 145 6.16 25.03 16.82
N GLU A 146 5.38 24.06 16.38
CA GLU A 146 5.63 22.64 16.62
C GLU A 146 5.71 21.77 15.37
N ASN A 147 5.53 22.35 14.18
CA ASN A 147 5.37 21.63 12.92
C ASN A 147 4.27 20.52 12.97
N LYS A 148 3.39 20.60 13.93
CA LYS A 148 2.29 19.67 14.16
C LYS A 148 1.11 20.02 13.27
N LEU A 149 0.47 18.99 12.70
CA LEU A 149 -0.75 19.17 11.92
C LEU A 149 -1.98 19.12 12.84
N VAL A 150 -2.93 20.00 12.55
CA VAL A 150 -4.27 20.02 13.14
C VAL A 150 -5.31 20.04 12.03
N VAL A 151 -6.52 19.62 12.36
CA VAL A 151 -7.67 19.69 11.46
C VAL A 151 -8.53 20.87 11.86
N ASP A 152 -8.65 21.86 10.99
CA ASP A 152 -9.66 22.90 11.13
C ASP A 152 -10.97 22.39 10.51
N CYS A 153 -11.96 22.12 11.36
CA CYS A 153 -13.26 21.58 10.97
C CYS A 153 -14.13 22.71 10.38
N THR A 154 -13.83 23.10 9.14
CA THR A 154 -14.46 24.22 8.46
C THR A 154 -15.78 23.87 7.77
N GLY A 155 -16.05 22.57 7.58
CA GLY A 155 -17.22 22.12 6.84
C GLY A 155 -17.18 22.43 5.34
N GLU A 156 -16.03 22.82 4.79
CA GLU A 156 -15.86 23.12 3.36
C GLU A 156 -16.17 21.90 2.46
N GLY A 157 -15.97 20.69 2.98
CA GLY A 157 -16.32 19.47 2.27
C GLY A 157 -15.13 18.78 1.59
N VAL A 158 -15.49 17.69 0.89
CA VAL A 158 -14.59 16.80 0.16
C VAL A 158 -14.78 16.95 -1.34
N MET A 159 -13.73 16.66 -2.13
CA MET A 159 -13.80 16.75 -3.57
C MET A 159 -14.58 15.56 -4.15
N PHE A 160 -15.48 15.83 -5.09
CA PHE A 160 -16.29 14.82 -5.76
C PHE A 160 -16.28 15.03 -7.28
N VAL A 161 -16.09 13.94 -8.01
CA VAL A 161 -16.12 13.91 -9.48
C VAL A 161 -17.05 12.82 -9.95
N GLU A 162 -17.98 13.16 -10.85
CA GLU A 162 -18.77 12.18 -11.61
C GLU A 162 -18.07 11.87 -12.92
N ALA A 163 -17.96 10.60 -13.29
CA ALA A 163 -17.34 10.19 -14.54
C ALA A 163 -18.12 9.08 -15.25
N THR A 164 -17.86 8.93 -16.55
CA THR A 164 -18.40 7.84 -17.38
C THR A 164 -17.32 7.26 -18.27
N VAL A 165 -17.36 5.95 -18.50
CA VAL A 165 -16.49 5.24 -19.45
C VAL A 165 -17.31 4.29 -20.31
N ASP A 166 -16.87 4.07 -21.56
CA ASP A 166 -17.54 3.17 -22.51
C ASP A 166 -16.96 1.75 -22.46
N VAL A 167 -16.75 1.23 -21.25
CA VAL A 167 -16.30 -0.14 -20.99
C VAL A 167 -17.26 -0.83 -20.04
N ARG A 168 -17.34 -2.15 -20.13
CA ARG A 168 -18.11 -2.99 -19.22
C ARG A 168 -17.20 -3.50 -18.11
N LEU A 169 -17.78 -3.93 -16.99
CA LEU A 169 -17.02 -4.51 -15.88
C LEU A 169 -16.25 -5.77 -16.32
N GLU A 170 -16.85 -6.56 -17.19
CA GLU A 170 -16.28 -7.81 -17.74
C GLU A 170 -15.06 -7.55 -18.63
N ASP A 171 -14.99 -6.38 -19.28
CA ASP A 171 -13.87 -5.98 -20.15
C ASP A 171 -12.59 -5.67 -19.32
N LEU A 172 -12.74 -5.36 -18.03
CA LEU A 172 -11.64 -5.07 -17.11
C LEU A 172 -10.92 -6.32 -16.59
N GLY A 173 -11.47 -7.51 -16.81
CA GLY A 173 -10.88 -8.80 -16.44
C GLY A 173 -11.83 -9.76 -15.72
N GLN A 174 -11.59 -11.06 -15.90
CA GLN A 174 -12.32 -12.14 -15.22
C GLN A 174 -11.36 -13.26 -14.78
N PRO A 175 -11.07 -13.40 -13.48
CA PRO A 175 -11.49 -12.53 -12.39
C PRO A 175 -10.87 -11.13 -12.48
N LEU A 176 -11.56 -10.13 -11.92
CA LEU A 176 -11.03 -8.76 -11.83
C LEU A 176 -10.04 -8.70 -10.69
N VAL A 177 -8.76 -8.61 -11.05
CA VAL A 177 -7.62 -8.62 -10.13
C VAL A 177 -6.57 -7.61 -10.61
N PRO A 178 -5.70 -7.09 -9.73
CA PRO A 178 -4.62 -6.20 -10.16
C PRO A 178 -3.61 -6.92 -11.09
N PRO A 179 -2.96 -6.18 -12.03
CA PRO A 179 -3.14 -4.75 -12.26
C PRO A 179 -4.47 -4.44 -12.94
N TYR A 180 -5.19 -3.43 -12.43
CA TYR A 180 -6.45 -3.00 -13.02
C TYR A 180 -6.17 -2.17 -14.29
N PRO A 181 -6.79 -2.46 -15.44
CA PRO A 181 -6.57 -1.69 -16.67
C PRO A 181 -6.95 -0.22 -16.51
N CYS A 182 -6.10 0.70 -16.96
CA CYS A 182 -6.32 2.15 -16.92
C CYS A 182 -6.86 2.64 -15.57
N VAL A 183 -6.28 2.16 -14.47
CA VAL A 183 -6.79 2.42 -13.11
C VAL A 183 -6.83 3.92 -12.77
N GLU A 184 -5.96 4.72 -13.35
CA GLU A 184 -5.90 6.17 -13.21
C GLU A 184 -7.16 6.86 -13.73
N GLU A 185 -7.86 6.24 -14.69
CA GLU A 185 -9.11 6.76 -15.22
C GLU A 185 -10.29 6.67 -14.23
N PHE A 186 -10.12 5.87 -13.17
CA PHE A 186 -11.08 5.73 -12.08
C PHE A 186 -10.77 6.64 -10.88
N LEU A 187 -9.68 7.41 -10.93
CA LEU A 187 -9.24 8.27 -9.85
C LEU A 187 -9.37 9.75 -10.27
N GLY A 188 -9.85 10.58 -9.36
CA GLY A 188 -9.83 12.02 -9.53
C GLY A 188 -8.39 12.57 -9.38
N ASP A 189 -8.14 13.75 -9.92
CA ASP A 189 -6.85 14.42 -9.75
C ASP A 189 -6.75 15.02 -8.34
N ALA A 190 -5.81 14.52 -7.54
CA ALA A 190 -5.46 15.06 -6.23
C ALA A 190 -4.21 15.99 -6.28
N GLY A 191 -3.61 16.15 -7.45
CA GLY A 191 -2.34 16.86 -7.64
C GLY A 191 -1.18 16.14 -6.95
N ASP A 192 -0.27 16.91 -6.36
CA ASP A 192 0.81 16.30 -5.56
C ASP A 192 0.23 15.61 -4.33
N THR A 193 0.37 14.29 -4.28
CA THR A 193 -0.17 13.45 -3.21
C THR A 193 0.58 13.61 -1.89
N ARG A 194 1.76 14.23 -1.87
CA ARG A 194 2.51 14.55 -0.64
C ARG A 194 2.16 15.92 -0.05
N ASP A 195 1.50 16.77 -0.81
CA ASP A 195 1.01 18.05 -0.32
C ASP A 195 -0.38 17.87 0.29
N VAL A 196 -0.46 17.76 1.61
CA VAL A 196 -1.69 17.49 2.36
C VAL A 196 -2.26 18.71 3.07
N VAL A 197 -1.53 19.84 3.09
CA VAL A 197 -1.93 21.05 3.82
C VAL A 197 -2.91 21.89 3.00
N ALA A 198 -3.95 22.42 3.64
CA ALA A 198 -4.97 23.28 3.05
C ALA A 198 -5.74 22.68 1.85
N LYS A 199 -5.65 21.36 1.65
CA LYS A 199 -6.37 20.64 0.60
C LYS A 199 -7.57 19.86 1.16
N PRO A 200 -8.58 19.49 0.32
CA PRO A 200 -9.61 18.54 0.72
C PRO A 200 -9.00 17.23 1.24
N LEU A 201 -9.51 16.68 2.34
CA LEU A 201 -8.96 15.48 2.95
C LEU A 201 -9.37 14.18 2.24
N LEU A 202 -10.32 14.29 1.31
CA LEU A 202 -10.77 13.21 0.44
C LEU A 202 -11.08 13.76 -0.96
N PHE A 203 -10.61 13.03 -1.98
CA PHE A 203 -11.01 13.16 -3.37
C PHE A 203 -11.72 11.85 -3.75
N LEU A 204 -12.94 11.93 -4.23
CA LEU A 204 -13.76 10.78 -4.58
C LEU A 204 -14.29 10.92 -6.00
N GLN A 205 -14.06 9.92 -6.83
CA GLN A 205 -14.62 9.81 -8.17
C GLN A 205 -15.56 8.61 -8.24
N VAL A 206 -16.75 8.82 -8.80
CA VAL A 206 -17.71 7.77 -9.13
C VAL A 206 -17.80 7.65 -10.65
N THR A 207 -17.30 6.56 -11.19
CA THR A 207 -17.25 6.30 -12.63
C THR A 207 -18.28 5.27 -13.03
N GLN A 208 -19.29 5.67 -13.81
CA GLN A 208 -20.31 4.76 -14.34
C GLN A 208 -19.77 3.98 -15.54
N LEU A 209 -19.97 2.65 -15.52
CA LEU A 209 -19.61 1.74 -16.59
C LEU A 209 -20.77 1.52 -17.55
N LYS A 210 -20.48 1.13 -18.79
CA LYS A 210 -21.47 0.82 -19.84
C LYS A 210 -22.50 -0.25 -19.45
N CYS A 211 -22.10 -1.21 -18.62
CA CYS A 211 -22.99 -2.29 -18.13
C CYS A 211 -23.94 -1.88 -17.01
N GLY A 212 -23.90 -0.62 -16.56
CA GLY A 212 -24.66 -0.14 -15.40
C GLY A 212 -23.96 -0.35 -14.05
N GLY A 213 -22.85 -1.10 -14.00
CA GLY A 213 -21.95 -1.14 -12.87
C GLY A 213 -21.19 0.19 -12.74
N PHE A 214 -20.42 0.34 -11.66
CA PHE A 214 -19.63 1.56 -11.44
C PHE A 214 -18.37 1.27 -10.65
N VAL A 215 -17.46 2.22 -10.67
CA VAL A 215 -16.22 2.19 -9.89
C VAL A 215 -16.20 3.41 -8.96
N ILE A 216 -15.82 3.19 -7.71
CA ILE A 216 -15.49 4.25 -6.76
C ILE A 216 -13.98 4.27 -6.62
N GLY A 217 -13.36 5.37 -7.05
CA GLY A 217 -11.96 5.66 -6.81
C GLY A 217 -11.83 6.79 -5.79
N LEU A 218 -10.88 6.67 -4.89
CA LEU A 218 -10.65 7.72 -3.90
C LEU A 218 -9.15 7.90 -3.60
N HIS A 219 -8.83 9.15 -3.21
CA HIS A 219 -7.59 9.49 -2.52
C HIS A 219 -7.97 10.07 -1.16
N MET A 220 -7.48 9.47 -0.08
CA MET A 220 -7.74 9.94 1.28
C MET A 220 -6.44 10.28 1.99
N CYS A 221 -6.40 11.44 2.63
CA CYS A 221 -5.28 11.87 3.43
C CYS A 221 -5.02 10.87 4.56
N HIS A 222 -3.86 10.22 4.55
CA HIS A 222 -3.54 9.13 5.49
C HIS A 222 -3.37 9.65 6.93
N CYS A 223 -3.10 10.96 7.13
CA CYS A 223 -3.11 11.59 8.46
C CYS A 223 -4.48 11.54 9.15
N ILE A 224 -5.58 11.32 8.42
CA ILE A 224 -6.93 11.32 9.00
C ILE A 224 -7.39 9.92 9.37
N ALA A 225 -7.01 8.93 8.58
CA ALA A 225 -7.47 7.56 8.76
C ALA A 225 -6.48 6.57 8.16
N ASP A 226 -6.27 5.44 8.84
CA ASP A 226 -5.65 4.27 8.23
C ASP A 226 -6.68 3.47 7.41
N GLY A 227 -6.25 2.39 6.81
CA GLY A 227 -7.10 1.58 6.00
C GLY A 227 -8.39 1.09 6.67
N PHE A 228 -8.37 0.75 7.95
CA PHE A 228 -9.58 0.39 8.68
C PHE A 228 -10.50 1.59 8.90
N GLY A 229 -9.93 2.77 9.18
CA GLY A 229 -10.68 4.01 9.29
C GLY A 229 -11.32 4.44 7.97
N ILE A 230 -10.60 4.29 6.86
CA ILE A 230 -11.11 4.53 5.50
C ILE A 230 -12.28 3.59 5.22
N LEU A 231 -12.12 2.28 5.49
CA LEU A 231 -13.18 1.30 5.28
C LEU A 231 -14.42 1.59 6.14
N GLN A 232 -14.22 2.01 7.40
CA GLN A 232 -15.34 2.41 8.28
C GLN A 232 -16.10 3.61 7.71
N PHE A 233 -15.39 4.59 7.16
CA PHE A 233 -16.02 5.74 6.50
C PHE A 233 -16.77 5.34 5.23
N ILE A 234 -16.17 4.53 4.34
CA ILE A 234 -16.81 4.00 3.13
C ILE A 234 -18.06 3.17 3.51
N LYS A 235 -17.99 2.37 4.59
CA LYS A 235 -19.15 1.62 5.09
C LYS A 235 -20.27 2.56 5.53
N SER A 236 -19.96 3.67 6.18
CA SER A 236 -20.97 4.68 6.55
C SER A 236 -21.61 5.32 5.32
N ILE A 237 -20.84 5.60 4.25
CA ILE A 237 -21.41 6.04 2.97
C ILE A 237 -22.31 4.95 2.38
N SER A 238 -21.88 3.68 2.44
CA SER A 238 -22.68 2.53 2.01
C SER A 238 -24.00 2.41 2.78
N ASP A 239 -23.97 2.60 4.10
CA ASP A 239 -25.16 2.57 4.97
C ASP A 239 -26.20 3.61 4.51
N PHE A 240 -25.79 4.87 4.35
CA PHE A 240 -26.65 5.93 3.85
C PHE A 240 -27.16 5.69 2.43
N ALA A 241 -26.31 5.16 1.54
CA ALA A 241 -26.71 4.81 0.18
C ALA A 241 -27.73 3.65 0.14
N CYS A 242 -27.77 2.82 1.19
CA CYS A 242 -28.77 1.76 1.38
C CYS A 242 -30.02 2.23 2.13
N GLY A 243 -30.09 3.50 2.54
CA GLY A 243 -31.24 4.09 3.20
C GLY A 243 -31.22 4.08 4.73
N GLU A 244 -30.09 3.68 5.33
CA GLU A 244 -29.92 3.79 6.80
C GLU A 244 -29.93 5.26 7.22
N LEU A 245 -30.43 5.55 8.42
CA LEU A 245 -30.52 6.90 8.96
C LEU A 245 -29.28 7.31 9.77
N ILE A 246 -28.50 6.32 10.22
CA ILE A 246 -27.28 6.49 11.01
C ILE A 246 -26.25 5.46 10.57
N PRO A 247 -24.94 5.72 10.72
CA PRO A 247 -23.90 4.73 10.43
C PRO A 247 -24.04 3.51 11.34
N THR A 248 -23.84 2.30 10.81
CA THR A 248 -23.76 1.05 11.59
C THR A 248 -22.74 1.13 12.73
N THR A 249 -21.65 1.88 12.50
CA THR A 249 -20.64 2.16 13.53
C THR A 249 -20.43 3.66 13.61
N LEU A 250 -20.77 4.24 14.76
CA LEU A 250 -20.53 5.67 15.00
C LEU A 250 -19.03 5.96 15.07
N PRO A 251 -18.54 7.01 14.39
CA PRO A 251 -17.13 7.37 14.43
C PRO A 251 -16.73 7.96 15.79
N VAL A 252 -15.52 7.60 16.22
CA VAL A 252 -14.89 8.11 17.44
C VAL A 252 -13.58 8.79 17.08
N TRP A 253 -13.41 10.06 17.45
CA TRP A 253 -12.20 10.83 17.18
C TRP A 253 -11.05 10.42 18.10
N LYS A 254 -11.18 10.52 19.38
CA LYS A 254 -10.28 10.12 20.50
C LYS A 254 -8.78 10.00 20.17
N ARG A 255 -8.20 11.05 19.57
CA ARG A 255 -6.79 11.08 19.11
C ARG A 255 -5.78 11.08 20.26
N ASP A 256 -6.18 11.48 21.46
CA ASP A 256 -5.40 11.39 22.69
C ASP A 256 -4.94 9.96 23.03
N THR A 257 -5.60 8.94 22.48
CA THR A 257 -5.18 7.52 22.61
C THR A 257 -3.72 7.30 22.16
N PHE A 258 -3.28 8.01 21.13
CA PHE A 258 -1.94 7.88 20.55
C PHE A 258 -1.19 9.22 20.52
N THR A 259 -1.33 9.99 21.59
CA THR A 259 -0.56 11.21 21.83
C THR A 259 0.64 10.91 22.73
N ALA A 260 1.79 11.46 22.40
CA ALA A 260 3.04 11.27 23.13
C ALA A 260 2.97 11.78 24.57
N ARG A 261 3.74 11.18 25.43
CA ARG A 261 3.93 11.64 26.81
C ARG A 261 4.70 12.97 26.85
N MET A 262 4.51 13.72 27.91
CA MET A 262 5.24 14.97 28.15
C MET A 262 6.04 14.88 29.44
N PRO A 263 7.38 14.81 29.41
CA PRO A 263 8.23 14.68 28.22
C PRO A 263 8.15 13.28 27.58
N PRO A 264 8.50 13.16 26.27
CA PRO A 264 8.59 11.86 25.60
C PRO A 264 9.60 10.92 26.28
N SER A 265 9.27 9.62 26.38
CA SER A 265 10.10 8.62 27.06
C SER A 265 10.21 7.34 26.25
N ILE A 266 11.36 7.15 25.60
CA ILE A 266 11.62 5.99 24.72
C ILE A 266 12.34 4.90 25.54
N THR A 267 11.56 4.03 26.17
CA THR A 267 12.09 2.94 27.02
C THR A 267 12.01 1.57 26.34
N HIS A 268 11.02 1.35 25.48
CA HIS A 268 10.73 0.07 24.84
C HIS A 268 10.48 0.28 23.34
N VAL A 269 11.51 0.06 22.53
CA VAL A 269 11.38 0.07 21.06
C VAL A 269 11.85 -1.25 20.50
N TYR A 270 11.38 -1.59 19.30
CA TYR A 270 11.90 -2.75 18.59
C TYR A 270 13.42 -2.62 18.41
N PRO A 271 14.19 -3.71 18.58
CA PRO A 271 15.67 -3.65 18.49
C PRO A 271 16.17 -2.98 17.21
N ALA A 272 15.54 -3.25 16.08
CA ALA A 272 15.89 -2.66 14.80
C ALA A 272 15.78 -1.12 14.79
N TYR A 273 14.82 -0.52 15.51
CA TYR A 273 14.71 0.94 15.61
C TYR A 273 15.87 1.60 16.36
N LYS A 274 16.58 0.87 17.21
CA LYS A 274 17.77 1.40 17.90
C LYS A 274 18.89 1.73 16.93
N THR A 275 19.09 0.89 15.91
CA THR A 275 20.06 1.12 14.84
C THR A 275 19.72 2.40 14.06
N PHE A 276 18.45 2.61 13.77
CA PHE A 276 17.98 3.82 13.07
C PHE A 276 18.12 5.09 13.92
N ILE A 277 17.80 5.01 15.22
CA ILE A 277 17.95 6.16 16.15
C ILE A 277 19.41 6.63 16.19
N GLN A 278 20.35 5.71 16.11
CA GLN A 278 21.78 6.00 16.17
C GLN A 278 22.38 6.49 14.85
N GLY A 279 21.63 6.47 13.74
CA GLY A 279 22.08 6.92 12.43
C GLY A 279 23.21 6.09 11.81
N LEU A 280 23.38 4.85 12.28
CA LEU A 280 24.60 4.06 12.09
C LEU A 280 24.70 3.30 10.76
N ASP A 281 23.66 3.26 9.90
CA ASP A 281 23.68 2.35 8.73
C ASP A 281 23.05 2.91 7.44
N CYS A 282 22.97 4.22 7.26
CA CYS A 282 22.54 4.79 5.97
C CYS A 282 23.73 4.94 5.05
N THR A 283 24.15 3.86 4.40
CA THR A 283 25.29 3.87 3.46
C THR A 283 24.96 4.45 2.09
N GLY A 284 23.68 4.68 1.79
CA GLY A 284 23.23 5.16 0.47
C GLY A 284 23.37 4.12 -0.67
N ASP A 285 23.80 2.90 -0.36
CA ASP A 285 24.11 1.85 -1.33
C ASP A 285 22.94 0.88 -1.58
N ASP A 286 21.72 1.23 -1.20
CA ASP A 286 20.57 0.34 -1.45
C ASP A 286 20.15 0.35 -2.91
N VAL A 287 20.26 -0.81 -3.55
CA VAL A 287 19.89 -1.03 -4.94
C VAL A 287 18.39 -0.71 -5.20
N MET A 288 17.51 -0.86 -4.21
CA MET A 288 16.09 -0.49 -4.36
C MET A 288 15.92 1.02 -4.45
N LEU A 289 16.61 1.77 -3.58
CA LEU A 289 16.49 3.23 -3.51
C LEU A 289 17.22 3.90 -4.67
N SER A 290 18.40 3.39 -5.04
CA SER A 290 19.25 3.95 -6.12
C SER A 290 18.76 3.62 -7.54
N THR A 291 17.98 2.53 -7.73
CA THR A 291 17.47 2.17 -9.07
C THR A 291 16.43 3.17 -9.56
N PRO A 292 16.59 3.75 -10.77
CA PRO A 292 15.61 4.66 -11.35
C PRO A 292 14.26 3.99 -11.59
N PRO A 293 13.12 4.72 -11.50
CA PRO A 293 11.77 4.16 -11.69
C PRO A 293 11.58 3.40 -13.00
N GLN A 294 12.13 3.88 -14.12
CA GLN A 294 12.03 3.25 -15.43
C GLN A 294 12.78 1.89 -15.54
N SER A 295 13.69 1.62 -14.61
CA SER A 295 14.42 0.35 -14.49
C SER A 295 13.79 -0.62 -13.49
N MET A 296 12.70 -0.23 -12.88
CA MET A 296 11.91 -1.06 -11.98
C MET A 296 10.86 -1.86 -12.76
N GLU A 297 10.44 -2.99 -12.20
CA GLU A 297 9.37 -3.85 -12.71
C GLU A 297 8.42 -4.22 -11.57
N VAL A 298 7.13 -4.17 -11.86
CA VAL A 298 6.07 -4.61 -10.93
C VAL A 298 5.58 -5.98 -11.36
N GLN A 299 5.43 -6.89 -10.39
CA GLN A 299 4.72 -8.15 -10.59
C GLN A 299 3.68 -8.37 -9.50
N TYR A 300 2.64 -9.14 -9.86
CA TYR A 300 1.59 -9.58 -8.96
C TYR A 300 1.61 -11.10 -8.88
N LEU A 301 1.83 -11.63 -7.68
CA LEU A 301 1.88 -13.06 -7.44
C LEU A 301 0.58 -13.51 -6.78
N PHE A 302 0.00 -14.59 -7.29
CA PHE A 302 -1.28 -15.12 -6.83
C PHE A 302 -1.05 -16.40 -6.04
N PHE A 303 -1.52 -16.39 -4.80
CA PHE A 303 -1.42 -17.51 -3.87
C PHE A 303 -2.83 -18.01 -3.51
N GLY A 304 -3.28 -19.04 -4.21
CA GLY A 304 -4.51 -19.78 -3.90
C GLY A 304 -4.28 -20.85 -2.84
N PRO A 305 -5.31 -21.64 -2.51
CA PRO A 305 -5.21 -22.72 -1.53
C PRO A 305 -4.09 -23.72 -1.83
N LYS A 306 -3.84 -23.98 -3.12
CA LYS A 306 -2.80 -24.91 -3.58
C LYS A 306 -1.40 -24.39 -3.29
N GLU A 307 -1.10 -23.15 -3.68
CA GLU A 307 0.20 -22.51 -3.46
C GLU A 307 0.48 -22.38 -1.95
N ILE A 308 -0.52 -21.97 -1.18
CA ILE A 308 -0.41 -21.89 0.28
C ILE A 308 -0.16 -23.28 0.89
N SER A 309 -0.82 -24.34 0.41
CA SER A 309 -0.58 -25.70 0.88
C SER A 309 0.86 -26.16 0.61
N ILE A 310 1.41 -25.84 -0.57
CA ILE A 310 2.81 -26.16 -0.90
C ILE A 310 3.76 -25.41 0.03
N LEU A 311 3.57 -24.11 0.23
CA LEU A 311 4.41 -23.32 1.13
C LEU A 311 4.34 -23.83 2.57
N ARG A 312 3.16 -24.25 3.05
CA ARG A 312 2.98 -24.83 4.38
C ARG A 312 3.68 -26.18 4.56
N SER A 313 3.84 -26.95 3.48
CA SER A 313 4.54 -28.24 3.54
C SER A 313 6.04 -28.12 3.83
N HIS A 314 6.62 -26.92 3.72
CA HIS A 314 7.99 -26.63 4.14
C HIS A 314 8.13 -26.38 5.65
N LEU A 315 7.03 -26.38 6.42
CA LEU A 315 7.02 -26.11 7.85
C LEU A 315 6.75 -27.39 8.65
N PRO A 316 7.30 -27.51 9.87
CA PRO A 316 6.86 -28.52 10.83
C PRO A 316 5.35 -28.39 11.09
N GLU A 317 4.69 -29.52 11.41
CA GLU A 317 3.24 -29.59 11.52
C GLU A 317 2.64 -28.57 12.49
N HIS A 318 3.27 -28.34 13.64
CA HIS A 318 2.79 -27.40 14.65
C HIS A 318 2.80 -25.94 14.15
N LEU A 319 3.82 -25.54 13.37
CA LEU A 319 3.89 -24.20 12.76
C LEU A 319 3.00 -24.09 11.53
N SER A 320 2.88 -25.16 10.75
CA SER A 320 1.97 -25.19 9.59
C SER A 320 0.53 -24.88 9.99
N LYS A 321 0.08 -25.28 11.19
CA LYS A 321 -1.26 -25.01 11.72
C LYS A 321 -1.41 -23.63 12.37
N SER A 322 -0.37 -23.14 13.06
CA SER A 322 -0.42 -21.90 13.84
C SER A 322 -0.04 -20.63 13.06
N THR A 323 0.81 -20.78 12.02
CA THR A 323 1.26 -19.63 11.20
C THR A 323 0.14 -19.12 10.29
N THR A 324 -0.12 -17.82 10.31
CA THR A 324 -1.07 -17.20 9.40
C THR A 324 -0.53 -17.19 7.96
N THR A 325 -1.43 -17.16 6.98
CA THR A 325 -1.03 -16.98 5.55
C THR A 325 -0.21 -15.72 5.34
N PHE A 326 -0.52 -14.65 6.06
CA PHE A 326 0.22 -13.39 5.99
C PHE A 326 1.67 -13.57 6.44
N GLU A 327 1.91 -14.16 7.60
CA GLU A 327 3.25 -14.40 8.14
C GLU A 327 4.08 -15.35 7.25
N LEU A 328 3.46 -16.40 6.73
CA LEU A 328 4.10 -17.35 5.83
C LEU A 328 4.57 -16.65 4.54
N LEU A 329 3.66 -15.93 3.86
CA LEU A 329 3.99 -15.23 2.64
C LEU A 329 5.04 -14.16 2.89
N MET A 330 4.93 -13.40 3.98
CA MET A 330 5.88 -12.37 4.38
C MET A 330 7.30 -12.95 4.52
N ALA A 331 7.46 -14.07 5.23
CA ALA A 331 8.77 -14.70 5.45
C ALA A 331 9.39 -15.23 4.15
N VAL A 332 8.60 -15.90 3.31
CA VAL A 332 9.06 -16.44 2.02
C VAL A 332 9.42 -15.31 1.06
N MET A 333 8.57 -14.30 0.93
CA MET A 333 8.80 -13.14 0.07
C MET A 333 10.06 -12.36 0.48
N TRP A 334 10.26 -12.14 1.79
CA TRP A 334 11.44 -11.46 2.31
C TRP A 334 12.73 -12.18 1.90
N ARG A 335 12.78 -13.51 2.09
CA ARG A 335 13.94 -14.34 1.69
C ARG A 335 14.19 -14.27 0.20
N CYS A 336 13.18 -14.51 -0.63
CA CYS A 336 13.31 -14.49 -2.09
C CYS A 336 13.73 -13.10 -2.60
N ARG A 337 13.15 -12.02 -2.04
CA ARG A 337 13.50 -10.64 -2.38
C ARG A 337 14.96 -10.34 -2.04
N THR A 338 15.39 -10.70 -0.85
CA THR A 338 16.78 -10.46 -0.38
C THR A 338 17.80 -11.18 -1.27
N LEU A 339 17.56 -12.46 -1.59
CA LEU A 339 18.39 -13.22 -2.53
C LEU A 339 18.45 -12.58 -3.91
N ALA A 340 17.32 -12.13 -4.41
CA ALA A 340 17.21 -11.52 -5.73
C ALA A 340 17.98 -10.19 -5.85
N LEU A 341 17.95 -9.38 -4.77
CA LEU A 341 18.63 -8.09 -4.73
C LEU A 341 20.15 -8.21 -4.61
N GLY A 342 20.66 -9.38 -4.15
CA GLY A 342 22.08 -9.67 -4.16
C GLY A 342 22.90 -8.88 -3.13
N TYR A 343 22.32 -8.56 -2.00
CA TYR A 343 23.03 -7.93 -0.89
C TYR A 343 24.15 -8.83 -0.35
N GLY A 344 25.21 -8.23 0.18
CA GLY A 344 26.33 -8.94 0.77
C GLY A 344 25.94 -9.76 2.01
N SER A 345 26.53 -10.93 2.22
CA SER A 345 26.16 -11.89 3.28
C SER A 345 26.17 -11.31 4.70
N SER A 346 27.08 -10.38 4.99
CA SER A 346 27.20 -9.70 6.29
C SER A 346 26.31 -8.47 6.42
N GLN A 347 25.72 -7.98 5.34
CA GLN A 347 24.82 -6.80 5.41
C GLN A 347 23.54 -7.16 6.15
N LYS A 348 23.05 -6.18 6.91
CA LYS A 348 21.78 -6.28 7.60
C LYS A 348 20.62 -5.99 6.65
N VAL A 349 19.55 -6.75 6.77
CA VAL A 349 18.29 -6.60 6.04
C VAL A 349 17.15 -6.58 7.03
N CYS A 350 16.15 -5.73 6.76
CA CYS A 350 15.00 -5.56 7.63
C CYS A 350 13.72 -5.97 6.93
N ILE A 351 12.80 -6.55 7.70
CA ILE A 351 11.38 -6.62 7.33
C ILE A 351 10.56 -5.82 8.32
N MET A 352 9.69 -4.97 7.79
CA MET A 352 8.73 -4.18 8.54
C MET A 352 7.32 -4.56 8.09
N PHE A 353 6.36 -4.64 9.00
CA PHE A 353 5.00 -5.01 8.66
C PHE A 353 3.97 -4.29 9.49
N THR A 354 2.80 -4.02 8.90
CA THR A 354 1.71 -3.35 9.60
C THR A 354 1.06 -4.26 10.63
N LEU A 355 0.88 -3.75 11.85
CA LEU A 355 0.23 -4.42 12.96
C LEU A 355 -0.93 -3.59 13.48
N ASN A 356 -2.16 -3.97 13.15
CA ASN A 356 -3.37 -3.32 13.64
C ASN A 356 -3.55 -3.58 15.15
N THR A 357 -3.84 -2.52 15.89
CA THR A 357 -4.07 -2.59 17.34
C THR A 357 -5.55 -2.63 17.75
N ARG A 358 -6.46 -2.47 16.79
CA ARG A 358 -7.90 -2.62 17.05
C ARG A 358 -8.23 -4.05 17.43
N GLY A 359 -9.14 -4.21 18.39
CA GLY A 359 -9.50 -5.52 18.93
C GLY A 359 -8.47 -6.14 19.87
N ARG A 360 -7.31 -5.49 20.08
CA ARG A 360 -6.36 -5.92 21.11
C ARG A 360 -6.83 -5.43 22.47
N SER A 361 -6.86 -6.34 23.41
CA SER A 361 -7.13 -6.06 24.82
C SER A 361 -5.85 -6.26 25.63
N ILE A 362 -5.59 -5.33 26.54
CA ILE A 362 -4.52 -5.42 27.53
C ILE A 362 -5.17 -5.29 28.89
N ASN A 363 -5.00 -6.29 29.75
CA ASN A 363 -5.64 -6.36 31.07
C ASN A 363 -7.18 -6.24 31.01
N GLY A 364 -7.81 -6.77 29.94
CA GLY A 364 -9.26 -6.72 29.75
C GLY A 364 -9.82 -5.43 29.14
N GLU A 365 -8.99 -4.39 28.98
CA GLU A 365 -9.39 -3.13 28.36
C GLU A 365 -8.96 -3.06 26.88
N SER A 366 -9.88 -2.65 26.01
CA SER A 366 -9.56 -2.39 24.60
C SER A 366 -8.65 -1.17 24.48
N LEU A 367 -7.54 -1.32 23.79
CA LEU A 367 -6.61 -0.21 23.53
C LEU A 367 -7.23 0.90 22.70
N VAL A 368 -8.13 0.53 21.79
CA VAL A 368 -8.73 1.43 20.81
C VAL A 368 -10.24 1.33 20.94
N PRO A 369 -10.97 2.43 21.17
CA PRO A 369 -12.41 2.37 21.29
C PRO A 369 -13.07 1.93 19.97
N ARG A 370 -14.20 1.23 20.09
CA ARG A 370 -15.00 0.88 18.91
C ARG A 370 -15.41 2.15 18.16
N GLY A 371 -15.23 2.15 16.86
CA GLY A 371 -15.53 3.31 16.00
C GLY A 371 -14.35 4.29 15.82
N TYR A 372 -13.21 4.06 16.48
CA TYR A 372 -12.02 4.86 16.23
C TYR A 372 -11.55 4.70 14.79
N TYR A 373 -11.46 5.81 14.06
CA TYR A 373 -11.14 5.80 12.63
C TYR A 373 -9.79 6.44 12.27
N GLY A 374 -9.01 6.86 13.29
CA GLY A 374 -7.64 7.33 13.08
C GLY A 374 -6.63 6.20 12.85
N ASN A 375 -5.38 6.55 12.69
CA ASN A 375 -4.31 5.58 12.62
C ASN A 375 -4.18 4.82 13.94
N ALA A 376 -4.26 3.50 13.86
CA ALA A 376 -4.14 2.58 14.99
C ALA A 376 -3.32 1.35 14.61
N HIS A 377 -2.25 1.56 13.86
CA HIS A 377 -1.30 0.52 13.48
C HIS A 377 0.11 0.92 13.90
N PHE A 378 0.91 -0.08 14.18
CA PHE A 378 2.34 0.05 14.41
C PHE A 378 3.09 -0.78 13.37
N SER A 379 4.37 -0.50 13.20
CA SER A 379 5.23 -1.17 12.22
C SER A 379 6.36 -1.93 12.94
N PRO A 380 6.08 -3.14 13.50
CA PRO A 380 7.12 -4.00 14.02
C PRO A 380 8.18 -4.29 12.97
N MET A 381 9.45 -4.37 13.41
CA MET A 381 10.58 -4.57 12.53
C MET A 381 11.48 -5.70 13.04
N VAL A 382 11.89 -6.59 12.14
CA VAL A 382 12.91 -7.62 12.37
C VAL A 382 14.13 -7.27 11.54
N GLU A 383 15.31 -7.29 12.17
CA GLU A 383 16.60 -7.07 11.52
C GLU A 383 17.48 -8.31 11.73
N ILE A 384 18.04 -8.85 10.64
CA ILE A 384 19.03 -9.94 10.66
C ILE A 384 20.03 -9.75 9.52
N THR A 385 21.13 -10.48 9.52
CA THR A 385 22.06 -10.49 8.39
C THR A 385 21.48 -11.28 7.20
N VAL A 386 21.92 -10.95 5.99
CA VAL A 386 21.55 -11.71 4.78
C VAL A 386 21.87 -13.19 4.96
N ASN A 387 23.07 -13.50 5.47
CA ASN A 387 23.48 -14.89 5.73
C ASN A 387 22.49 -15.61 6.65
N GLU A 388 22.10 -14.98 7.77
CA GLU A 388 21.11 -15.59 8.68
C GLU A 388 19.75 -15.79 8.01
N LEU A 389 19.24 -14.79 7.26
CA LEU A 389 17.96 -14.91 6.57
C LEU A 389 17.94 -16.07 5.56
N VAL A 390 19.04 -16.27 4.84
CA VAL A 390 19.12 -17.25 3.76
C VAL A 390 19.40 -18.66 4.28
N THR A 391 20.24 -18.82 5.32
CA THR A 391 20.68 -20.12 5.82
C THR A 391 19.79 -20.71 6.90
N LYS A 392 19.13 -19.86 7.73
CA LYS A 392 18.21 -20.35 8.77
C LYS A 392 17.02 -21.11 8.14
N PRO A 393 16.53 -22.19 8.76
CA PRO A 393 15.24 -22.79 8.41
C PRO A 393 14.12 -21.73 8.44
N LEU A 394 13.08 -21.91 7.60
CA LEU A 394 11.95 -20.96 7.51
C LEU A 394 11.23 -20.80 8.85
N GLU A 395 11.14 -21.89 9.63
CA GLU A 395 10.57 -21.89 10.98
C GLU A 395 11.23 -20.86 11.91
N GLN A 396 12.56 -20.76 11.90
CA GLN A 396 13.29 -19.79 12.73
C GLN A 396 13.06 -18.36 12.29
N VAL A 397 12.88 -18.11 11.01
CA VAL A 397 12.52 -16.78 10.50
C VAL A 397 11.11 -16.39 10.97
N LEU A 398 10.17 -17.33 10.93
CA LEU A 398 8.80 -17.14 11.44
C LEU A 398 8.78 -16.90 12.95
N GLU A 399 9.61 -17.61 13.72
CA GLU A 399 9.75 -17.38 15.18
C GLU A 399 10.24 -15.96 15.50
N LEU A 400 11.18 -15.42 14.72
CA LEU A 400 11.63 -14.03 14.88
C LEU A 400 10.48 -13.05 14.63
N ILE A 401 9.69 -13.25 13.58
CA ILE A 401 8.52 -12.44 13.26
C ILE A 401 7.48 -12.52 14.39
N HIS A 402 7.17 -13.72 14.87
CA HIS A 402 6.26 -13.95 15.99
C HIS A 402 6.74 -13.26 17.28
N LYS A 403 8.02 -13.39 17.60
CA LYS A 403 8.63 -12.75 18.78
C LYS A 403 8.44 -11.24 18.76
N VAL A 404 8.72 -10.59 17.63
CA VAL A 404 8.57 -9.14 17.49
C VAL A 404 7.09 -8.73 17.55
N LYS A 405 6.20 -9.49 16.93
CA LYS A 405 4.75 -9.27 16.99
C LYS A 405 4.20 -9.37 18.42
N LEU A 406 4.65 -10.36 19.20
CA LEU A 406 4.27 -10.53 20.61
C LEU A 406 4.90 -9.47 21.49
N GLY A 407 6.11 -9.00 21.17
CA GLY A 407 6.81 -7.92 21.86
C GLY A 407 6.17 -6.53 21.71
N THR A 408 5.11 -6.40 20.88
CA THR A 408 4.36 -5.16 20.74
C THR A 408 3.41 -4.99 21.94
N THR A 409 3.99 -4.70 23.09
CA THR A 409 3.30 -4.43 24.37
C THR A 409 2.76 -3.00 24.42
N LYS A 410 1.94 -2.67 25.43
CA LYS A 410 1.46 -1.30 25.68
C LYS A 410 2.60 -0.30 25.86
N ASP A 411 3.66 -0.70 26.56
CA ASP A 411 4.81 0.18 26.80
C ASP A 411 5.66 0.36 25.54
N CYS A 412 5.77 -0.69 24.71
CA CYS A 412 6.35 -0.58 23.38
C CYS A 412 5.57 0.41 22.52
N MET A 413 4.24 0.29 22.47
CA MET A 413 3.38 1.20 21.71
C MET A 413 3.51 2.65 22.18
N LYS A 414 3.49 2.91 23.50
CA LYS A 414 3.70 4.25 24.05
C LYS A 414 5.06 4.82 23.65
N SER A 415 6.13 4.02 23.78
CA SER A 415 7.48 4.46 23.39
C SER A 415 7.59 4.73 21.89
N MET A 416 6.87 3.96 21.06
CA MET A 416 6.82 4.21 19.61
C MET A 416 6.07 5.51 19.29
N VAL A 417 4.97 5.82 19.98
CA VAL A 417 4.25 7.10 19.83
C VAL A 417 5.14 8.28 20.22
N ASP A 418 5.86 8.16 21.33
CA ASP A 418 6.84 9.19 21.77
C ASP A 418 7.96 9.38 20.73
N LEU A 419 8.42 8.28 20.13
CA LEU A 419 9.43 8.31 19.07
C LEU A 419 8.89 9.01 17.81
N MET A 420 7.65 8.73 17.41
CA MET A 420 7.02 9.39 16.25
C MET A 420 6.87 10.90 16.48
N ALA A 421 6.54 11.32 17.70
CA ALA A 421 6.47 12.73 18.04
C ALA A 421 7.83 13.45 17.89
N LEU A 422 8.93 12.80 18.32
CA LEU A 422 10.28 13.34 18.15
C LEU A 422 10.76 13.36 16.71
N TRP A 423 10.23 12.49 15.86
CA TRP A 423 10.62 12.34 14.46
C TRP A 423 9.64 12.95 13.46
N ARG A 424 8.67 13.72 13.92
CA ARG A 424 7.60 14.29 13.10
C ARG A 424 8.08 14.95 11.81
N GLU A 425 9.25 15.60 11.84
CA GLU A 425 9.79 16.36 10.70
C GLU A 425 10.83 15.59 9.89
N ARG A 426 11.31 14.49 10.42
CA ARG A 426 12.36 13.74 9.76
C ARG A 426 11.73 12.69 8.85
N SER A 427 12.17 12.67 7.58
CA SER A 427 12.02 11.44 6.83
C SER A 427 12.49 10.32 7.74
N PRO A 428 11.62 9.41 8.14
CA PRO A 428 12.05 8.33 8.99
C PRO A 428 13.01 7.51 8.14
N PHE A 429 14.26 7.51 8.55
CA PHE A 429 15.17 6.46 8.20
C PHE A 429 15.82 6.54 6.81
N GLY A 430 17.07 6.29 6.79
CA GLY A 430 17.64 5.44 5.78
C GLY A 430 16.92 4.09 5.86
N MET A 431 15.91 3.90 5.03
CA MET A 431 15.17 2.64 4.90
C MET A 431 15.96 1.64 4.05
N ASP A 432 17.29 1.76 4.08
CA ASP A 432 18.20 0.90 3.33
C ASP A 432 17.91 -0.56 3.66
N ARG A 433 17.80 -1.37 2.60
CA ARG A 433 17.60 -2.83 2.71
C ARG A 433 16.37 -3.25 3.52
N THR A 434 15.37 -2.35 3.61
CA THR A 434 14.09 -2.65 4.26
C THR A 434 13.09 -3.19 3.24
N TYR A 435 12.30 -4.14 3.68
CA TYR A 435 11.12 -4.65 2.98
C TYR A 435 9.89 -4.39 3.84
N GLU A 436 8.98 -3.58 3.36
CA GLU A 436 7.74 -3.28 4.05
C GLU A 436 6.59 -4.12 3.50
N VAL A 437 5.73 -4.63 4.39
CA VAL A 437 4.58 -5.44 4.01
C VAL A 437 3.32 -4.95 4.71
N SER A 438 2.30 -4.67 3.92
CA SER A 438 0.99 -4.26 4.43
C SER A 438 -0.10 -5.27 4.09
N ASP A 439 -0.87 -5.70 5.10
CA ASP A 439 -2.04 -6.55 4.90
C ASP A 439 -3.27 -5.69 4.57
N THR A 440 -3.65 -5.67 3.30
CA THR A 440 -4.82 -4.94 2.79
C THR A 440 -6.02 -5.86 2.48
N LYS A 441 -6.03 -7.11 2.97
CA LYS A 441 -7.13 -8.08 2.74
C LYS A 441 -8.49 -7.60 3.27
N TRP A 442 -8.49 -6.65 4.19
CA TRP A 442 -9.69 -6.01 4.72
C TRP A 442 -10.39 -5.12 3.68
N VAL A 443 -9.70 -4.60 2.65
CA VAL A 443 -10.28 -3.73 1.59
C VAL A 443 -11.35 -4.46 0.78
N GLY A 444 -11.20 -5.77 0.57
CA GLY A 444 -12.15 -6.62 -0.14
C GLY A 444 -13.30 -7.19 0.70
N GLY A 445 -13.58 -6.64 1.89
CA GLY A 445 -14.62 -7.16 2.78
C GLY A 445 -16.00 -7.22 2.12
N ASN A 446 -16.67 -8.36 2.20
CA ASN A 446 -17.91 -8.73 1.49
C ASN A 446 -19.17 -7.90 1.86
N ALA A 447 -19.04 -6.86 2.68
CA ALA A 447 -20.18 -6.14 3.27
C ALA A 447 -20.51 -4.79 2.61
N LEU A 448 -19.74 -4.36 1.60
CA LEU A 448 -19.99 -3.08 0.95
C LEU A 448 -21.03 -3.23 -0.16
N LYS A 449 -22.14 -2.51 0.00
CA LYS A 449 -23.21 -2.40 -1.00
C LYS A 449 -23.59 -0.95 -1.19
N PHE A 450 -23.91 -0.56 -2.41
CA PHE A 450 -24.49 0.75 -2.69
C PHE A 450 -25.85 0.55 -3.33
N GLY A 451 -26.89 0.69 -2.51
CA GLY A 451 -28.22 0.23 -2.88
C GLY A 451 -28.22 -1.28 -3.11
N LYS A 452 -28.52 -1.72 -4.33
CA LYS A 452 -28.48 -3.13 -4.73
C LYS A 452 -27.16 -3.58 -5.37
N ALA A 453 -26.23 -2.66 -5.64
CA ALA A 453 -24.97 -2.98 -6.25
C ALA A 453 -24.00 -3.59 -5.22
N GLU A 454 -23.28 -4.63 -5.64
CA GLU A 454 -22.38 -5.40 -4.79
C GLU A 454 -20.91 -5.19 -5.20
N LEU A 455 -20.03 -5.14 -4.21
CA LEU A 455 -18.59 -5.08 -4.43
C LEU A 455 -18.09 -6.38 -5.09
N VAL A 456 -17.38 -6.24 -6.22
CA VAL A 456 -16.78 -7.36 -6.95
C VAL A 456 -15.29 -7.50 -6.66
N ALA A 457 -14.60 -6.36 -6.64
CA ALA A 457 -13.16 -6.29 -6.34
C ALA A 457 -12.83 -4.92 -5.72
N ALA A 458 -11.81 -4.88 -4.90
CA ALA A 458 -11.26 -3.64 -4.40
C ALA A 458 -9.78 -3.82 -4.06
N GLY A 459 -9.02 -2.73 -4.06
CA GLY A 459 -7.61 -2.74 -3.70
C GLY A 459 -6.94 -1.39 -3.91
N THR A 460 -5.65 -1.36 -3.63
CA THR A 460 -4.79 -0.26 -4.01
C THR A 460 -4.61 -0.28 -5.53
N PRO A 461 -4.64 0.88 -6.22
CA PRO A 461 -4.54 0.94 -7.68
C PRO A 461 -3.18 0.46 -8.19
N HIS A 462 -2.13 0.71 -7.44
CA HIS A 462 -0.75 0.41 -7.81
C HIS A 462 -0.11 -0.61 -6.87
N ALA A 463 0.81 -1.39 -7.42
CA ALA A 463 1.68 -2.26 -6.64
C ALA A 463 2.89 -1.45 -6.18
N GLY A 464 2.97 -1.25 -4.89
CA GLY A 464 4.01 -0.43 -4.31
C GLY A 464 3.78 1.06 -4.60
N ASP A 465 4.00 1.86 -3.62
CA ASP A 465 4.11 3.29 -3.83
C ASP A 465 5.48 3.54 -4.49
N PHE A 466 5.48 4.09 -5.71
CA PHE A 466 6.72 4.54 -6.35
C PHE A 466 7.49 5.54 -5.49
N THR A 467 6.84 6.16 -4.51
CA THR A 467 7.49 7.03 -3.54
C THR A 467 8.25 6.25 -2.47
N SER A 468 7.81 5.05 -2.07
CA SER A 468 8.53 4.25 -1.08
C SER A 468 9.41 3.17 -1.69
N LYS A 469 9.06 2.60 -2.86
CA LYS A 469 9.72 1.46 -3.52
C LYS A 469 9.88 0.20 -2.64
N LEU A 470 9.45 0.25 -1.40
CA LEU A 470 9.78 -0.75 -0.38
C LEU A 470 8.59 -1.62 0.00
N ILE A 471 7.36 -1.13 -0.21
CA ILE A 471 6.15 -1.76 0.27
C ILE A 471 5.57 -2.78 -0.72
N SER A 472 5.08 -3.88 -0.18
CA SER A 472 4.22 -4.85 -0.86
C SER A 472 2.89 -4.94 -0.15
N TYR A 473 1.82 -5.00 -0.94
CA TYR A 473 0.45 -5.17 -0.42
C TYR A 473 0.00 -6.62 -0.57
N HIS A 474 -0.54 -7.20 0.50
CA HIS A 474 -1.23 -8.48 0.48
C HIS A 474 -2.73 -8.23 0.41
N THR A 475 -3.31 -8.41 -0.77
CA THR A 475 -4.73 -8.10 -1.04
C THR A 475 -5.52 -9.39 -1.26
N LYS A 476 -6.75 -9.42 -0.75
CA LYS A 476 -7.69 -10.54 -1.00
C LYS A 476 -8.24 -10.46 -2.42
N CYS A 477 -8.29 -11.58 -3.12
CA CYS A 477 -8.93 -11.70 -4.42
C CYS A 477 -9.60 -13.07 -4.58
N LYS A 478 -10.32 -13.26 -5.68
CA LYS A 478 -10.74 -14.57 -6.16
C LYS A 478 -9.81 -15.01 -7.30
N ASN A 479 -9.41 -16.29 -7.32
CA ASN A 479 -8.73 -16.84 -8.48
C ASN A 479 -9.75 -17.20 -9.58
N LYS A 480 -9.26 -17.70 -10.72
CA LYS A 480 -10.12 -18.11 -11.85
C LYS A 480 -11.07 -19.28 -11.53
N ASP A 481 -10.81 -20.00 -10.49
CA ASP A 481 -11.65 -21.11 -10.02
C ASP A 481 -12.67 -20.64 -8.97
N GLY A 482 -12.72 -19.32 -8.68
CA GLY A 482 -13.61 -18.71 -7.69
C GLY A 482 -13.17 -18.85 -6.24
N GLU A 483 -11.97 -19.43 -5.99
CA GLU A 483 -11.46 -19.66 -4.64
C GLU A 483 -10.82 -18.40 -4.04
N ASP A 484 -10.94 -18.24 -2.72
CA ASP A 484 -10.27 -17.17 -1.98
C ASP A 484 -8.74 -17.32 -2.11
N SER A 485 -8.13 -16.25 -2.59
CA SER A 485 -6.71 -16.17 -2.87
C SER A 485 -6.12 -14.86 -2.32
N THR A 486 -4.81 -14.83 -2.16
CA THR A 486 -4.05 -13.63 -1.85
C THR A 486 -3.23 -13.23 -3.06
N VAL A 487 -3.38 -11.99 -3.53
CA VAL A 487 -2.43 -11.40 -4.47
C VAL A 487 -1.42 -10.56 -3.69
N VAL A 488 -0.15 -10.74 -4.01
CA VAL A 488 0.97 -9.99 -3.43
C VAL A 488 1.63 -9.18 -4.53
N SER A 489 1.65 -7.87 -4.36
CA SER A 489 2.38 -6.97 -5.25
C SER A 489 3.87 -6.95 -4.89
N ILE A 490 4.75 -6.89 -5.87
CA ILE A 490 6.20 -6.72 -5.66
C ILE A 490 6.78 -5.81 -6.72
N LEU A 491 7.58 -4.83 -6.29
CA LEU A 491 8.34 -3.92 -7.12
C LEU A 491 9.83 -4.21 -6.94
N LEU A 492 10.55 -4.49 -8.03
CA LEU A 492 11.99 -4.78 -8.00
C LEU A 492 12.68 -4.19 -9.23
N PRO A 493 14.01 -3.96 -9.17
CA PRO A 493 14.82 -3.76 -10.38
C PRO A 493 14.63 -4.94 -11.35
N LYS A 494 14.54 -4.67 -12.65
CA LYS A 494 14.24 -5.69 -13.69
C LYS A 494 15.13 -6.94 -13.60
N LEU A 495 16.43 -6.76 -13.34
CA LEU A 495 17.34 -7.91 -13.19
C LEU A 495 17.09 -8.70 -11.89
N ALA A 496 16.75 -8.02 -10.82
CA ALA A 496 16.37 -8.67 -9.56
C ALA A 496 15.04 -9.41 -9.70
N MET A 497 14.07 -8.88 -10.46
CA MET A 497 12.80 -9.55 -10.71
C MET A 497 12.97 -10.92 -11.37
N VAL A 498 13.88 -11.05 -12.32
CA VAL A 498 14.20 -12.35 -12.97
C VAL A 498 14.73 -13.36 -11.95
N LYS A 499 15.61 -12.93 -11.03
CA LYS A 499 16.13 -13.80 -9.95
C LYS A 499 15.03 -14.15 -8.96
N PHE A 500 14.25 -13.17 -8.55
CA PHE A 500 13.13 -13.34 -7.63
C PHE A 500 12.13 -14.39 -8.12
N THR A 501 11.75 -14.33 -9.40
CA THR A 501 10.83 -15.31 -10.00
C THR A 501 11.40 -16.74 -9.96
N LYS A 502 12.71 -16.90 -10.14
CA LYS A 502 13.38 -18.19 -10.03
C LYS A 502 13.36 -18.71 -8.58
N GLU A 503 13.67 -17.86 -7.61
CA GLU A 503 13.64 -18.22 -6.18
C GLU A 503 12.24 -18.62 -5.73
N MET A 504 11.21 -17.85 -6.11
CA MET A 504 9.81 -18.18 -5.81
C MET A 504 9.39 -19.52 -6.43
N ALA A 505 9.88 -19.84 -7.65
CA ALA A 505 9.58 -21.10 -8.29
C ALA A 505 10.15 -22.31 -7.53
N ILE A 506 11.26 -22.14 -6.79
CA ILE A 506 11.81 -23.20 -5.92
C ILE A 506 10.85 -23.51 -4.78
N TRP A 507 10.32 -22.48 -4.11
CA TRP A 507 9.38 -22.63 -2.99
C TRP A 507 8.03 -23.24 -3.39
N LEU A 508 7.62 -23.10 -4.64
CA LEU A 508 6.36 -23.61 -5.17
C LEU A 508 6.48 -24.93 -5.93
N LYS A 509 7.66 -25.56 -5.89
CA LYS A 509 7.83 -26.96 -6.32
C LYS A 509 7.43 -27.90 -5.17
N LYS A 510 6.67 -28.96 -5.52
CA LYS A 510 6.45 -30.09 -4.63
C LYS A 510 7.69 -30.97 -4.59
#